data_b27ec0eb0648f46e114fbe6203ba99fc
#
_entry.id   b27ec0eb0648f46e114fbe6203ba99fc
#
_cell.length_a   1.000
_cell.length_b   1.000
_cell.length_c   1.000
_cell.angle_alpha   90.00
_cell.angle_beta   90.00
_cell.angle_gamma   90.00
#
_symmetry.space_group_name_H-M   'P 1'
#
loop_
_entity.id
_entity.type
_entity.pdbx_description
1 polymer ?
#
loop_
_entity_poly.entity_id
_entity_poly.type
_entity_poly.pdbx_seq_one_letter_code
_entity_poly.pdbx_strand_id
1 'polypeptide(L)'
;TINIDPANDYFGTSSATVTVTDGEAPPVSSTFFITVNPVNDAPTITSTPGTTDIEIGITFSYQVTASDVDNTVLTYSISGQPAGMTLSDGGLVGWTPDTHGSYGPVTLAVSDGEDVDSQSINVTSYFVDCAGVTNGSNVVDNCGTCDADSSNDCVQDCEGTWGGSLVDDECNICGGDNSSCADCAGTPNGSASVDNCGDCDADSSNDCTQDC
;
A
#
# COMPACT_ATOMS: atom_id res chain seq x y z
N THR A 1 52.20 10.87 -42.56
CA THR A 1 50.81 10.82 -42.11
C THR A 1 50.78 11.29 -40.67
N ILE A 2 49.96 12.31 -40.37
CA ILE A 2 49.69 12.76 -38.99
C ILE A 2 48.38 12.07 -38.61
N ASN A 3 48.40 11.29 -37.56
CA ASN A 3 47.21 10.73 -36.95
C ASN A 3 46.76 11.66 -35.82
N ILE A 4 45.47 11.97 -35.77
CA ILE A 4 44.87 12.83 -34.75
C ILE A 4 43.79 12.02 -34.09
N ASP A 5 43.98 11.77 -32.81
CA ASP A 5 43.05 11.03 -31.95
C ASP A 5 42.57 12.00 -30.87
N PRO A 6 41.33 12.48 -30.95
CA PRO A 6 40.78 13.36 -29.90
C PRO A 6 40.62 12.60 -28.59
N ALA A 7 40.62 13.32 -27.47
CA ALA A 7 40.25 12.76 -26.19
C ALA A 7 38.78 12.29 -26.27
N ASN A 8 38.42 11.31 -25.42
CA ASN A 8 37.04 10.89 -25.27
C ASN A 8 36.17 12.12 -24.94
N ASP A 9 34.98 12.16 -25.49
CA ASP A 9 33.95 13.16 -25.23
C ASP A 9 34.37 14.60 -25.56
N TYR A 10 35.48 14.76 -26.35
CA TYR A 10 35.92 16.05 -26.82
C TYR A 10 35.23 16.43 -28.13
N PHE A 11 34.63 17.59 -28.15
CA PHE A 11 34.09 18.23 -29.34
C PHE A 11 34.56 19.69 -29.44
N GLY A 12 34.57 20.23 -30.63
CA GLY A 12 34.97 21.61 -30.88
C GLY A 12 35.99 21.76 -32.01
N THR A 13 36.52 22.96 -32.15
CA THR A 13 37.49 23.29 -33.18
C THR A 13 38.84 23.67 -32.56
N SER A 14 39.87 22.98 -33.01
CA SER A 14 41.27 23.27 -32.64
C SER A 14 42.07 23.64 -33.88
N SER A 15 43.11 24.45 -33.72
CA SER A 15 44.06 24.75 -34.78
C SER A 15 45.35 23.97 -34.60
N ALA A 16 45.88 23.46 -35.71
CA ALA A 16 47.19 22.84 -35.72
C ALA A 16 48.09 23.62 -36.74
N THR A 17 49.32 23.89 -36.30
CA THR A 17 50.30 24.56 -37.15
C THR A 17 51.41 23.59 -37.45
N VAL A 18 51.66 23.38 -38.73
CA VAL A 18 52.81 22.61 -39.22
C VAL A 18 53.90 23.59 -39.67
N THR A 19 55.06 23.41 -39.08
CA THR A 19 56.25 24.24 -39.43
C THR A 19 57.31 23.35 -40.05
N VAL A 20 57.87 23.79 -41.18
CA VAL A 20 58.94 23.11 -41.85
C VAL A 20 60.18 24.04 -41.86
N THR A 21 61.34 23.47 -41.56
CA THR A 21 62.61 24.15 -41.58
C THR A 21 63.65 23.21 -42.13
N ASP A 22 64.60 23.81 -42.97
CA ASP A 22 65.80 23.13 -43.45
C ASP A 22 67.05 23.51 -42.61
N GLY A 23 66.89 24.40 -41.61
CA GLY A 23 67.94 24.85 -40.71
C GLY A 23 68.81 26.05 -41.32
N GLU A 24 68.58 26.42 -42.54
CA GLU A 24 69.30 27.52 -43.21
C GLU A 24 68.42 28.71 -43.50
N ALA A 25 67.17 28.50 -43.92
CA ALA A 25 66.18 29.54 -44.21
C ALA A 25 65.21 29.71 -43.04
N PRO A 26 64.49 30.88 -42.96
CA PRO A 26 63.40 31.02 -41.95
C PRO A 26 62.32 29.92 -42.07
N PRO A 27 61.81 29.36 -40.95
CA PRO A 27 60.79 28.35 -40.99
C PRO A 27 59.56 28.84 -41.74
N VAL A 28 58.90 27.92 -42.46
CA VAL A 28 57.61 28.15 -43.12
C VAL A 28 56.55 27.37 -42.37
N SER A 29 55.48 28.06 -41.97
CA SER A 29 54.40 27.49 -41.22
C SER A 29 53.08 27.58 -41.98
N SER A 30 52.27 26.57 -41.85
CA SER A 30 50.86 26.54 -42.31
C SER A 30 49.99 26.09 -41.17
N THR A 31 48.88 26.82 -40.92
CA THR A 31 47.90 26.53 -39.89
C THR A 31 46.62 26.01 -40.56
N PHE A 32 46.04 24.93 -40.00
CA PHE A 32 44.75 24.39 -40.42
C PHE A 32 43.88 24.14 -39.18
N PHE A 33 42.57 24.09 -39.39
CA PHE A 33 41.59 23.83 -38.33
C PHE A 33 41.11 22.40 -38.44
N ILE A 34 40.91 21.80 -37.26
CA ILE A 34 40.34 20.47 -37.07
C ILE A 34 39.08 20.66 -36.28
N THR A 35 37.94 20.22 -36.81
CA THR A 35 36.66 20.23 -36.11
C THR A 35 36.28 18.81 -35.78
N VAL A 36 36.02 18.56 -34.49
CA VAL A 36 35.42 17.33 -33.98
C VAL A 36 33.96 17.67 -33.70
N ASN A 37 33.06 16.98 -34.38
CA ASN A 37 31.63 17.17 -34.20
C ASN A 37 31.19 16.44 -32.93
N PRO A 38 30.23 16.99 -32.14
CA PRO A 38 29.64 16.27 -31.03
C PRO A 38 28.90 15.03 -31.55
N VAL A 39 28.96 13.98 -30.77
CA VAL A 39 28.16 12.77 -30.94
C VAL A 39 27.40 12.59 -29.62
N ASN A 40 26.10 12.32 -29.67
CA ASN A 40 25.30 12.13 -28.48
C ASN A 40 25.74 10.86 -27.76
N ASP A 41 25.94 10.95 -26.44
CA ASP A 41 26.08 9.82 -25.52
C ASP A 41 24.74 9.56 -24.81
N ALA A 42 24.38 8.32 -24.64
CA ALA A 42 23.14 7.98 -23.97
C ALA A 42 23.21 8.25 -22.45
N PRO A 43 22.11 8.70 -21.82
CA PRO A 43 22.05 8.83 -20.37
C PRO A 43 22.26 7.49 -19.68
N THR A 44 22.74 7.52 -18.44
CA THR A 44 22.94 6.32 -17.62
C THR A 44 22.23 6.50 -16.28
N ILE A 45 21.32 5.57 -15.94
CA ILE A 45 20.68 5.51 -14.62
C ILE A 45 21.73 5.05 -13.60
N THR A 46 21.94 5.87 -12.55
CA THR A 46 22.99 5.66 -11.54
C THR A 46 22.43 5.18 -10.20
N SER A 47 21.10 5.25 -10.01
CA SER A 47 20.43 4.82 -8.79
C SER A 47 19.87 3.40 -8.88
N THR A 48 19.72 2.76 -7.73
CA THR A 48 18.98 1.50 -7.55
C THR A 48 18.03 1.64 -6.38
N PRO A 49 16.79 1.11 -6.45
CA PRO A 49 15.89 1.15 -5.31
C PRO A 49 16.45 0.30 -4.15
N GLY A 50 16.14 0.70 -2.93
CA GLY A 50 16.49 -0.06 -1.73
C GLY A 50 15.60 -1.29 -1.58
N THR A 51 14.55 -1.18 -0.75
CA THR A 51 13.53 -2.23 -0.64
C THR A 51 12.43 -2.04 -1.67
N THR A 52 11.92 -3.15 -2.19
CA THR A 52 10.76 -3.19 -3.09
C THR A 52 9.59 -3.96 -2.47
N ASP A 53 9.73 -4.41 -1.22
CA ASP A 53 8.67 -5.00 -0.41
C ASP A 53 8.10 -3.92 0.50
N ILE A 54 6.84 -3.54 0.29
CA ILE A 54 6.20 -2.39 0.90
C ILE A 54 4.96 -2.84 1.69
N GLU A 55 4.88 -2.45 2.94
CA GLU A 55 3.67 -2.69 3.74
C GLU A 55 2.52 -1.79 3.24
N ILE A 56 1.31 -2.35 3.18
CA ILE A 56 0.09 -1.62 2.80
C ILE A 56 -0.09 -0.40 3.70
N GLY A 57 -0.39 0.75 3.08
CA GLY A 57 -0.55 2.03 3.77
C GLY A 57 0.76 2.77 4.04
N ILE A 58 1.92 2.14 3.81
CA ILE A 58 3.23 2.78 3.93
C ILE A 58 3.67 3.31 2.56
N THR A 59 4.18 4.53 2.53
CA THR A 59 4.61 5.16 1.29
C THR A 59 6.00 4.65 0.87
N PHE A 60 6.05 4.02 -0.30
CA PHE A 60 7.29 3.79 -1.03
C PHE A 60 7.76 5.08 -1.69
N SER A 61 9.05 5.35 -1.60
CA SER A 61 9.67 6.50 -2.25
C SER A 61 11.03 6.09 -2.81
N TYR A 62 11.23 6.35 -4.09
CA TYR A 62 12.49 6.06 -4.79
C TYR A 62 12.87 7.19 -5.71
N GLN A 63 14.04 7.80 -5.49
CA GLN A 63 14.59 8.81 -6.37
C GLN A 63 15.42 8.14 -7.47
N VAL A 64 14.93 8.19 -8.70
CA VAL A 64 15.73 7.84 -9.90
C VAL A 64 16.73 8.96 -10.13
N THR A 65 18.01 8.60 -10.20
CA THR A 65 19.08 9.50 -10.59
C THR A 65 19.78 8.97 -11.83
N ALA A 66 20.17 9.88 -12.71
CA ALA A 66 20.90 9.55 -13.93
C ALA A 66 21.97 10.61 -14.19
N SER A 67 22.93 10.25 -15.00
CA SER A 67 23.96 11.15 -15.52
C SER A 67 24.06 11.02 -17.02
N ASP A 68 24.46 12.11 -17.66
CA ASP A 68 24.71 12.19 -19.09
C ASP A 68 25.94 13.05 -19.29
N VAL A 69 26.76 12.71 -20.29
CA VAL A 69 28.02 13.43 -20.60
C VAL A 69 27.74 14.74 -21.30
N ASP A 70 26.77 14.75 -22.21
CA ASP A 70 26.47 15.88 -23.09
C ASP A 70 25.33 16.73 -22.56
N ASN A 71 24.37 16.13 -21.88
CA ASN A 71 23.09 16.74 -21.54
C ASN A 71 22.90 16.88 -20.03
N THR A 72 22.50 18.07 -19.60
CA THR A 72 22.16 18.39 -18.21
C THR A 72 20.65 18.35 -17.95
N VAL A 73 19.83 18.24 -19.00
CA VAL A 73 18.38 18.19 -18.90
C VAL A 73 17.91 16.80 -19.34
N LEU A 74 17.49 16.01 -18.37
CA LEU A 74 16.98 14.66 -18.58
C LEU A 74 15.48 14.60 -18.29
N THR A 75 14.77 13.79 -19.05
CA THR A 75 13.34 13.52 -18.86
C THR A 75 13.13 12.12 -18.35
N TYR A 76 12.19 11.97 -17.40
CA TYR A 76 11.89 10.71 -16.74
C TYR A 76 10.50 10.21 -17.14
N SER A 77 10.37 8.92 -17.35
CA SER A 77 9.09 8.27 -17.64
C SER A 77 8.95 6.94 -16.93
N ILE A 78 7.69 6.51 -16.72
CA ILE A 78 7.35 5.27 -16.04
C ILE A 78 6.28 4.52 -16.83
N SER A 79 6.38 3.19 -16.88
CA SER A 79 5.38 2.32 -17.51
C SER A 79 5.25 0.99 -16.76
N GLY A 80 4.09 0.33 -16.89
CA GLY A 80 3.81 -0.93 -16.21
C GLY A 80 3.58 -0.80 -14.69
N GLN A 81 3.41 0.43 -14.19
CA GLN A 81 3.23 0.71 -12.77
C GLN A 81 1.85 0.27 -12.26
N PRO A 82 1.74 -0.12 -10.95
CA PRO A 82 0.46 -0.34 -10.30
C PRO A 82 -0.36 0.96 -10.18
N ALA A 83 -1.66 0.82 -9.95
CA ALA A 83 -2.53 1.95 -9.72
C ALA A 83 -2.03 2.80 -8.53
N GLY A 84 -2.08 4.11 -8.67
CA GLY A 84 -1.63 5.06 -7.66
C GLY A 84 -0.12 5.29 -7.58
N MET A 85 0.70 4.53 -8.31
CA MET A 85 2.14 4.83 -8.41
C MET A 85 2.36 5.99 -9.39
N THR A 86 3.17 6.93 -8.97
CA THR A 86 3.47 8.17 -9.71
C THR A 86 4.96 8.37 -9.88
N LEU A 87 5.33 9.12 -10.91
CA LEU A 87 6.68 9.61 -11.13
C LEU A 87 6.61 11.13 -11.36
N SER A 88 7.42 11.88 -10.64
CA SER A 88 7.56 13.33 -10.86
C SER A 88 8.52 13.63 -12.00
N ASP A 89 8.46 14.85 -12.53
CA ASP A 89 9.42 15.33 -13.57
C ASP A 89 10.87 15.31 -13.07
N GLY A 90 11.08 15.38 -11.75
CA GLY A 90 12.40 15.27 -11.13
C GLY A 90 12.86 13.84 -10.84
N GLY A 91 12.16 12.82 -11.33
CA GLY A 91 12.55 11.41 -11.16
C GLY A 91 12.16 10.78 -9.83
N LEU A 92 11.30 11.42 -9.01
CA LEU A 92 10.81 10.83 -7.77
C LEU A 92 9.62 9.91 -8.02
N VAL A 93 9.80 8.62 -7.76
CA VAL A 93 8.72 7.61 -7.72
C VAL A 93 8.07 7.63 -6.35
N GLY A 94 6.75 7.67 -6.32
CA GLY A 94 5.95 7.60 -5.10
C GLY A 94 4.79 6.62 -5.24
N TRP A 95 4.56 5.79 -4.22
CA TRP A 95 3.45 4.84 -4.18
C TRP A 95 3.07 4.47 -2.77
N THR A 96 1.77 4.41 -2.50
CA THR A 96 1.23 3.87 -1.24
C THR A 96 0.25 2.76 -1.62
N PRO A 97 0.63 1.48 -1.46
CA PRO A 97 -0.25 0.37 -1.81
C PRO A 97 -1.45 0.30 -0.87
N ASP A 98 -2.61 -0.05 -1.41
CA ASP A 98 -3.87 -0.29 -0.69
C ASP A 98 -4.28 -1.77 -0.69
N THR A 99 -3.65 -2.56 -1.55
CA THR A 99 -3.90 -4.00 -1.71
C THR A 99 -2.58 -4.77 -1.74
N HIS A 100 -2.57 -5.99 -1.21
CA HIS A 100 -1.40 -6.86 -1.29
C HIS A 100 -1.26 -7.46 -2.68
N GLY A 101 -0.02 -7.65 -3.13
CA GLY A 101 0.24 -8.25 -4.42
C GLY A 101 1.69 -8.08 -4.89
N SER A 102 1.97 -8.67 -6.05
CA SER A 102 3.23 -8.50 -6.77
C SER A 102 2.95 -7.78 -8.08
N TYR A 103 3.71 -6.73 -8.34
CA TYR A 103 3.53 -5.84 -9.46
C TYR A 103 4.84 -5.68 -10.23
N GLY A 104 4.76 -5.72 -11.54
CA GLY A 104 5.90 -5.49 -12.40
C GLY A 104 5.92 -6.43 -13.62
N PRO A 105 6.91 -6.23 -14.50
CA PRO A 105 7.97 -5.23 -14.37
C PRO A 105 7.46 -3.80 -14.51
N VAL A 106 7.83 -2.93 -13.57
CA VAL A 106 7.69 -1.48 -13.69
C VAL A 106 8.97 -0.96 -14.34
N THR A 107 8.84 -0.32 -15.49
CA THR A 107 9.98 0.22 -16.23
C THR A 107 10.08 1.71 -15.98
N LEU A 108 11.23 2.13 -15.47
CA LEU A 108 11.64 3.52 -15.30
C LEU A 108 12.63 3.85 -16.41
N ALA A 109 12.39 4.90 -17.16
CA ALA A 109 13.24 5.30 -18.26
C ALA A 109 13.68 6.77 -18.14
N VAL A 110 14.88 7.05 -18.60
CA VAL A 110 15.49 8.38 -18.64
C VAL A 110 15.93 8.67 -20.08
N SER A 111 15.60 9.83 -20.59
CA SER A 111 15.95 10.26 -21.94
C SER A 111 16.56 11.66 -21.94
N ASP A 112 17.55 11.86 -22.80
CA ASP A 112 18.15 13.16 -23.16
C ASP A 112 17.43 13.83 -24.34
N GLY A 113 16.49 13.14 -25.00
CA GLY A 113 15.74 13.56 -26.18
C GLY A 113 16.16 12.84 -27.47
N GLU A 114 17.31 12.18 -27.50
CA GLU A 114 17.82 11.36 -28.61
C GLU A 114 17.88 9.88 -28.22
N ASP A 115 18.47 9.57 -27.07
CA ASP A 115 18.66 8.22 -26.55
C ASP A 115 17.94 7.99 -25.22
N VAL A 116 17.85 6.73 -24.80
CA VAL A 116 17.10 6.31 -23.58
C VAL A 116 17.87 5.22 -22.85
N ASP A 117 18.01 5.36 -21.54
CA ASP A 117 18.34 4.26 -20.63
C ASP A 117 17.12 3.86 -19.79
N SER A 118 17.05 2.60 -19.39
CA SER A 118 15.91 2.09 -18.62
C SER A 118 16.29 1.06 -17.57
N GLN A 119 15.56 1.08 -16.46
CA GLN A 119 15.65 0.15 -15.36
C GLN A 119 14.28 -0.49 -15.12
N SER A 120 14.26 -1.82 -14.96
CA SER A 120 13.04 -2.55 -14.58
C SER A 120 13.11 -2.98 -13.11
N ILE A 121 12.02 -2.74 -12.38
CA ILE A 121 11.86 -3.14 -10.99
C ILE A 121 10.58 -3.95 -10.82
N ASN A 122 10.57 -4.89 -9.86
CA ASN A 122 9.36 -5.51 -9.38
C ASN A 122 9.12 -5.02 -7.97
N VAL A 123 7.88 -4.68 -7.64
CA VAL A 123 7.47 -4.26 -6.31
C VAL A 123 6.44 -5.23 -5.76
N THR A 124 6.54 -5.55 -4.49
CA THR A 124 5.56 -6.36 -3.75
C THR A 124 4.95 -5.53 -2.64
N SER A 125 3.67 -5.70 -2.42
CA SER A 125 3.02 -5.14 -1.25
C SER A 125 2.48 -6.27 -0.36
N TYR A 126 2.55 -6.06 0.95
CA TYR A 126 2.11 -7.01 1.96
C TYR A 126 1.37 -6.29 3.09
N PHE A 127 0.60 -7.03 3.84
CA PHE A 127 0.06 -6.57 5.11
C PHE A 127 0.63 -7.42 6.25
N VAL A 128 0.50 -6.91 7.47
CA VAL A 128 0.86 -7.66 8.68
C VAL A 128 -0.41 -7.87 9.46
N ASP A 129 -0.71 -9.12 9.82
CA ASP A 129 -1.89 -9.44 10.61
C ASP A 129 -1.73 -9.00 12.08
N CYS A 130 -2.79 -9.11 12.87
CA CYS A 130 -2.78 -8.69 14.27
C CYS A 130 -1.78 -9.47 15.16
N ALA A 131 -1.30 -10.63 14.71
CA ALA A 131 -0.27 -11.41 15.39
C ALA A 131 1.15 -11.07 14.89
N GLY A 132 1.31 -10.10 13.97
CA GLY A 132 2.59 -9.70 13.40
C GLY A 132 3.08 -10.60 12.27
N VAL A 133 2.21 -11.42 11.68
CA VAL A 133 2.58 -12.34 10.58
C VAL A 133 2.30 -11.66 9.24
N THR A 134 3.34 -11.61 8.39
CA THR A 134 3.23 -11.08 7.02
C THR A 134 2.26 -11.92 6.20
N ASN A 135 1.26 -11.27 5.62
CA ASN A 135 0.15 -11.88 4.88
C ASN A 135 -0.55 -13.01 5.67
N GLY A 136 -0.56 -12.91 6.99
CA GLY A 136 -1.24 -13.84 7.89
C GLY A 136 -2.76 -13.72 7.80
N SER A 137 -3.46 -14.64 8.43
CA SER A 137 -4.93 -14.73 8.40
C SER A 137 -5.60 -14.34 9.71
N ASN A 138 -4.80 -13.97 10.73
CA ASN A 138 -5.35 -13.61 12.03
C ASN A 138 -6.03 -12.25 11.98
N VAL A 139 -7.19 -12.15 12.59
CA VAL A 139 -7.94 -10.89 12.75
C VAL A 139 -8.26 -10.69 14.23
N VAL A 140 -8.42 -9.44 14.64
CA VAL A 140 -8.89 -9.16 15.99
C VAL A 140 -10.40 -9.35 15.98
N ASP A 141 -10.89 -10.32 16.79
CA ASP A 141 -12.30 -10.57 16.97
C ASP A 141 -12.98 -9.49 17.86
N ASN A 142 -14.28 -9.62 18.04
CA ASN A 142 -15.05 -8.69 18.87
C ASN A 142 -14.78 -8.83 20.38
N CYS A 143 -14.03 -9.88 20.79
CA CYS A 143 -13.53 -10.07 22.15
C CYS A 143 -12.15 -9.42 22.37
N GLY A 144 -11.48 -8.98 21.30
CA GLY A 144 -10.12 -8.48 21.33
C GLY A 144 -9.06 -9.59 21.22
N THR A 145 -9.45 -10.82 20.86
CA THR A 145 -8.53 -11.93 20.61
C THR A 145 -8.04 -11.85 19.18
N CYS A 146 -6.73 -12.04 18.97
CA CYS A 146 -6.13 -12.05 17.65
C CYS A 146 -5.86 -13.50 17.23
N ASP A 147 -6.72 -14.08 16.41
CA ASP A 147 -6.51 -15.40 15.82
C ASP A 147 -7.30 -15.57 14.50
N ALA A 148 -7.30 -16.79 13.95
CA ALA A 148 -8.04 -17.15 12.75
C ALA A 148 -9.20 -18.12 13.06
N ASP A 149 -9.53 -18.31 14.33
CA ASP A 149 -10.53 -19.27 14.79
C ASP A 149 -11.87 -18.58 15.09
N SER A 150 -12.76 -18.55 14.11
CA SER A 150 -14.10 -17.98 14.26
C SER A 150 -15.00 -18.72 15.24
N SER A 151 -14.55 -19.87 15.80
CA SER A 151 -15.35 -20.63 16.77
C SER A 151 -15.27 -20.06 18.19
N ASN A 152 -14.27 -19.23 18.46
CA ASN A 152 -14.09 -18.56 19.75
C ASN A 152 -14.51 -17.08 19.70
N ASP A 153 -15.03 -16.60 18.56
CA ASP A 153 -15.55 -15.24 18.41
C ASP A 153 -16.68 -14.99 19.41
N CYS A 154 -16.65 -13.84 20.07
CA CYS A 154 -17.75 -13.44 20.94
C CYS A 154 -19.06 -13.24 20.17
N VAL A 155 -20.13 -13.66 20.78
CA VAL A 155 -21.49 -13.27 20.39
C VAL A 155 -21.96 -12.11 21.26
N GLN A 156 -22.87 -11.31 20.76
CA GLN A 156 -23.53 -10.29 21.58
C GLN A 156 -24.54 -10.92 22.48
N ASP A 157 -24.61 -10.43 23.72
CA ASP A 157 -25.73 -10.70 24.58
C ASP A 157 -26.99 -9.92 24.16
N CYS A 158 -28.09 -10.11 24.86
CA CYS A 158 -29.35 -9.45 24.51
C CYS A 158 -29.35 -7.92 24.71
N GLU A 159 -28.36 -7.34 25.40
CA GLU A 159 -28.11 -5.89 25.44
C GLU A 159 -27.15 -5.39 24.36
N GLY A 160 -26.60 -6.29 23.54
CA GLY A 160 -25.67 -5.96 22.49
C GLY A 160 -24.22 -5.89 22.96
N THR A 161 -23.89 -6.36 24.15
CA THR A 161 -22.52 -6.41 24.66
C THR A 161 -21.80 -7.63 24.14
N TRP A 162 -20.66 -7.43 23.44
CA TRP A 162 -19.83 -8.54 22.95
C TRP A 162 -19.23 -9.34 24.12
N GLY A 163 -19.39 -10.65 24.08
CA GLY A 163 -18.97 -11.54 25.19
C GLY A 163 -19.74 -11.40 26.48
N GLY A 164 -20.83 -10.65 26.45
CA GLY A 164 -21.74 -10.53 27.58
C GLY A 164 -22.47 -11.85 27.88
N SER A 165 -23.04 -11.94 29.05
CA SER A 165 -23.71 -13.15 29.55
C SER A 165 -25.21 -13.00 29.75
N LEU A 166 -25.79 -11.84 29.43
CA LEU A 166 -27.20 -11.61 29.56
C LEU A 166 -27.97 -12.37 28.48
N VAL A 167 -29.02 -13.03 28.90
CA VAL A 167 -29.97 -13.73 28.02
C VAL A 167 -31.36 -13.19 28.23
N ASP A 168 -32.22 -13.28 27.24
CA ASP A 168 -33.63 -12.99 27.42
C ASP A 168 -34.25 -13.99 28.35
N ASP A 169 -35.05 -13.51 29.31
CA ASP A 169 -35.90 -14.37 30.14
C ASP A 169 -37.09 -14.89 29.32
N GLU A 170 -37.94 -15.72 29.95
CA GLU A 170 -39.13 -16.26 29.29
C GLU A 170 -40.19 -15.19 29.00
N CYS A 171 -40.03 -13.98 29.54
CA CYS A 171 -40.85 -12.80 29.25
C CYS A 171 -40.28 -11.95 28.11
N ASN A 172 -39.17 -12.37 27.46
CA ASN A 172 -38.39 -11.62 26.47
C ASN A 172 -37.80 -10.31 27.04
N ILE A 173 -37.37 -10.33 28.27
CA ILE A 173 -36.66 -9.23 28.91
C ILE A 173 -35.21 -9.63 29.11
N CYS A 174 -34.31 -8.85 28.55
CA CYS A 174 -32.87 -9.10 28.67
C CYS A 174 -32.43 -9.01 30.14
N GLY A 175 -31.78 -10.06 30.63
CA GLY A 175 -31.33 -10.13 32.03
C GLY A 175 -32.48 -10.18 33.06
N GLY A 176 -33.71 -10.43 32.64
CA GLY A 176 -34.86 -10.51 33.46
C GLY A 176 -34.88 -11.76 34.38
N ASP A 177 -35.81 -11.79 35.29
CA ASP A 177 -36.00 -12.86 36.29
C ASP A 177 -37.34 -13.59 36.11
N ASN A 178 -38.00 -13.45 34.96
CA ASN A 178 -39.32 -14.03 34.65
C ASN A 178 -40.50 -13.42 35.41
N SER A 179 -40.27 -12.41 36.25
CA SER A 179 -41.34 -11.87 37.11
C SER A 179 -42.33 -11.00 36.35
N SER A 180 -41.94 -10.41 35.24
CA SER A 180 -42.74 -9.43 34.48
C SER A 180 -43.92 -10.05 33.73
N CYS A 181 -43.88 -11.35 33.44
CA CYS A 181 -44.96 -12.12 32.80
C CYS A 181 -45.41 -13.32 33.65
N ALA A 182 -44.97 -13.39 34.92
CA ALA A 182 -45.38 -14.44 35.79
C ALA A 182 -46.86 -14.29 36.17
N ASP A 183 -47.56 -15.39 36.14
CA ASP A 183 -48.93 -15.45 36.68
C ASP A 183 -48.93 -15.36 38.22
N CYS A 184 -50.08 -15.40 38.83
CA CYS A 184 -50.22 -15.32 40.31
C CYS A 184 -49.55 -16.49 41.04
N ALA A 185 -49.29 -17.61 40.36
CA ALA A 185 -48.56 -18.76 40.90
C ALA A 185 -47.01 -18.65 40.66
N GLY A 186 -46.55 -17.58 40.00
CA GLY A 186 -45.16 -17.34 39.70
C GLY A 186 -44.67 -18.09 38.48
N THR A 187 -45.56 -18.62 37.64
CA THR A 187 -45.19 -19.31 36.40
C THR A 187 -45.08 -18.32 35.25
N PRO A 188 -43.91 -18.19 34.58
CA PRO A 188 -43.76 -17.29 33.43
C PRO A 188 -44.76 -17.64 32.32
N ASN A 189 -45.44 -16.63 31.79
CA ASN A 189 -46.50 -16.78 30.78
C ASN A 189 -47.58 -17.81 31.17
N GLY A 190 -47.75 -18.04 32.47
CA GLY A 190 -48.77 -18.94 33.02
C GLY A 190 -50.17 -18.38 32.84
N SER A 191 -51.16 -19.21 33.10
CA SER A 191 -52.60 -18.89 32.97
C SER A 191 -53.31 -18.77 34.25
N ALA A 192 -52.62 -18.95 35.40
CA ALA A 192 -53.26 -18.85 36.74
C ALA A 192 -53.61 -17.36 37.01
N SER A 193 -54.81 -17.15 37.52
CA SER A 193 -55.29 -15.85 37.94
C SER A 193 -55.89 -15.96 39.38
N VAL A 194 -55.80 -14.81 40.09
CA VAL A 194 -56.42 -14.79 41.41
C VAL A 194 -57.92 -14.67 41.20
N ASP A 195 -58.65 -15.64 41.69
CA ASP A 195 -60.13 -15.70 41.67
C ASP A 195 -60.76 -14.79 42.72
N ASN A 196 -62.10 -14.76 42.78
CA ASN A 196 -62.83 -13.93 43.72
C ASN A 196 -62.78 -14.50 45.19
N CYS A 197 -62.26 -15.72 45.36
CA CYS A 197 -62.00 -16.33 46.64
C CYS A 197 -60.64 -15.97 47.22
N GLY A 198 -59.71 -15.45 46.34
CA GLY A 198 -58.32 -15.17 46.65
C GLY A 198 -57.41 -16.37 46.37
N ASP A 199 -57.90 -17.42 45.71
CA ASP A 199 -57.10 -18.57 45.28
C ASP A 199 -56.43 -18.26 43.92
N CYS A 200 -55.19 -18.72 43.74
CA CYS A 200 -54.44 -18.53 42.54
C CYS A 200 -54.38 -19.85 41.79
N ASP A 201 -55.16 -20.01 40.74
CA ASP A 201 -55.12 -21.16 39.86
C ASP A 201 -55.68 -20.85 38.46
N ALA A 202 -55.73 -21.86 37.58
CA ALA A 202 -56.28 -21.76 36.23
C ALA A 202 -57.65 -22.53 36.13
N ASP A 203 -58.24 -22.95 37.25
CA ASP A 203 -59.45 -23.75 37.26
C ASP A 203 -60.67 -22.87 37.57
N SER A 204 -61.39 -22.43 36.60
CA SER A 204 -62.59 -21.61 36.73
C SER A 204 -63.80 -22.37 37.36
N SER A 205 -63.65 -23.66 37.62
CA SER A 205 -64.76 -24.45 38.22
C SER A 205 -64.87 -24.32 39.75
N ASN A 206 -63.79 -23.79 40.37
CA ASN A 206 -63.72 -23.55 41.82
C ASN A 206 -63.93 -22.08 42.20
N ASP A 207 -64.12 -21.19 41.20
CA ASP A 207 -64.35 -19.78 41.43
C ASP A 207 -65.54 -19.53 42.32
N CYS A 208 -65.40 -18.69 43.36
CA CYS A 208 -66.50 -18.28 44.21
C CYS A 208 -67.53 -17.48 43.43
N THR A 209 -68.80 -17.84 43.60
CA THR A 209 -69.94 -17.04 43.17
C THR A 209 -70.11 -15.87 44.12
N GLN A 210 -70.09 -14.62 43.63
CA GLN A 210 -70.50 -13.47 44.46
C GLN A 210 -71.95 -13.65 44.84
N ASP A 211 -72.22 -13.83 46.16
CA ASP A 211 -73.56 -13.71 46.68
C ASP A 211 -73.99 -12.22 46.64
N CYS A 212 -75.10 -11.96 45.97
CA CYS A 212 -75.76 -10.66 45.90
C CYS A 212 -76.34 -10.23 47.27
#